data_689d10fa82455cf334bf0797f962f849
#
_entry.id   689d10fa82455cf334bf0797f962f849
#
_cell.length_a   1.000
_cell.length_b   1.000
_cell.length_c   1.000
_cell.angle_alpha   90.00
_cell.angle_beta   90.00
_cell.angle_gamma   90.00
#
_symmetry.space_group_name_H-M   'P 1'
#
loop_
_entity.id
_entity.type
_entity.pdbx_description
1 polymer ?
#
loop_
_entity_poly.entity_id
_entity_poly.type
_entity_poly.pdbx_seq_one_letter_code
_entity_poly.pdbx_strand_id
1 'polypeptide(L)'
;MTSRILVIPTRRAHSNHAEVARSIGVDIIAGRYAEGTRLPGDAEMIAMFGVSRPVLRESVKTLVAKGLLTTKARVGTVVRERGAWNMFDADVLAWHLDAGIDKRFLNDLAEIRLAVEPRAAMLAAARRSEEDLAELGRSMERMRREASDSVGFADADLALHVAVARASGNLFMRSIGHVIEAALRASFLLSAPSEPEDRDTVLLWHQKIVDAIAAGDADAAAEAMVFVIHNGMHRHEGAAIETAPAEALPSADTGERA
;
A
#
# COMPACT_ATOMS: atom_id res chain seq x y z
N MET A 1 -10.89 53.32 -9.34
CA MET A 1 -10.52 52.35 -10.39
C MET A 1 -9.59 51.35 -9.78
N THR A 2 -10.14 50.18 -9.34
CA THR A 2 -9.40 49.16 -8.60
C THR A 2 -9.05 48.04 -9.57
N SER A 3 -7.76 47.91 -9.89
CA SER A 3 -7.22 46.92 -10.82
C SER A 3 -7.32 45.52 -10.17
N ARG A 4 -8.17 44.65 -10.70
CA ARG A 4 -8.24 43.22 -10.31
C ARG A 4 -7.07 42.48 -10.96
N ILE A 5 -6.11 42.04 -10.14
CA ILE A 5 -5.05 41.11 -10.57
C ILE A 5 -5.70 39.72 -10.68
N LEU A 6 -5.77 39.21 -11.92
CA LEU A 6 -6.20 37.84 -12.22
C LEU A 6 -5.08 36.89 -11.79
N VAL A 7 -5.24 36.20 -10.65
CA VAL A 7 -4.36 35.10 -10.24
C VAL A 7 -4.75 33.88 -11.03
N ILE A 8 -3.96 33.54 -12.04
CA ILE A 8 -4.07 32.27 -12.75
C ILE A 8 -3.46 31.18 -11.85
N PRO A 9 -4.24 30.19 -11.38
CA PRO A 9 -3.65 29.08 -10.64
C PRO A 9 -2.78 28.26 -11.59
N THR A 10 -1.47 28.27 -11.39
CA THR A 10 -0.55 27.35 -12.05
C THR A 10 -0.81 25.96 -11.51
N ARG A 11 -1.74 25.24 -12.15
CA ARG A 11 -1.93 23.81 -11.97
C ARG A 11 -0.61 23.15 -12.39
N ARG A 12 0.17 22.64 -11.43
CA ARG A 12 1.30 21.75 -11.74
C ARG A 12 0.75 20.63 -12.62
N ALA A 13 1.18 20.59 -13.87
CA ALA A 13 0.88 19.54 -14.80
C ALA A 13 1.53 18.26 -14.27
N HIS A 14 0.79 17.46 -13.47
CA HIS A 14 1.07 16.06 -13.36
C HIS A 14 0.95 15.53 -14.79
N SER A 15 1.95 14.78 -15.25
CA SER A 15 1.92 14.29 -16.64
C SER A 15 0.63 13.51 -16.84
N ASN A 16 -0.25 13.95 -17.75
CA ASN A 16 -1.56 13.34 -18.01
C ASN A 16 -1.48 11.82 -18.17
N HIS A 17 -0.31 11.26 -18.55
CA HIS A 17 -0.15 9.81 -18.72
C HIS A 17 -0.12 9.04 -17.40
N ALA A 18 0.46 9.60 -16.31
CA ALA A 18 0.49 8.94 -15.00
C ALA A 18 -0.91 8.88 -14.38
N GLU A 19 -1.71 9.93 -14.55
CA GLU A 19 -3.10 9.97 -14.08
C GLU A 19 -3.99 8.99 -14.83
N VAL A 20 -3.84 8.88 -16.16
CA VAL A 20 -4.54 7.90 -16.98
C VAL A 20 -4.09 6.47 -16.62
N ALA A 21 -2.79 6.23 -16.42
CA ALA A 21 -2.29 4.93 -15.98
C ALA A 21 -2.86 4.55 -14.61
N ARG A 22 -2.91 5.50 -13.65
CA ARG A 22 -3.52 5.29 -12.34
C ARG A 22 -5.00 4.92 -12.47
N SER A 23 -5.78 5.68 -13.24
CA SER A 23 -7.22 5.42 -13.41
C SER A 23 -7.47 4.02 -13.99
N ILE A 24 -6.77 3.65 -15.07
CA ILE A 24 -6.88 2.32 -15.66
C ILE A 24 -6.40 1.23 -14.69
N GLY A 25 -5.30 1.47 -13.96
CA GLY A 25 -4.75 0.55 -12.97
C GLY A 25 -5.74 0.27 -11.83
N VAL A 26 -6.35 1.32 -11.27
CA VAL A 26 -7.40 1.21 -10.25
C VAL A 26 -8.60 0.44 -10.80
N ASP A 27 -9.03 0.70 -12.05
CA ASP A 27 -10.15 0.00 -12.69
C ASP A 27 -9.88 -1.49 -12.89
N ILE A 28 -8.63 -1.86 -13.23
CA ILE A 28 -8.20 -3.26 -13.34
C ILE A 28 -8.24 -3.93 -11.96
N ILE A 29 -7.66 -3.31 -10.96
CA ILE A 29 -7.59 -3.84 -9.59
C ILE A 29 -8.99 -3.99 -8.98
N ALA A 30 -9.87 -3.02 -9.21
CA ALA A 30 -11.27 -3.07 -8.79
C ALA A 30 -12.13 -4.07 -9.59
N GLY A 31 -11.55 -4.75 -10.59
CA GLY A 31 -12.26 -5.75 -11.42
C GLY A 31 -13.17 -5.17 -12.49
N ARG A 32 -13.18 -3.84 -12.71
CA ARG A 32 -13.95 -3.24 -13.82
C ARG A 32 -13.45 -3.71 -15.19
N TYR A 33 -12.16 -3.99 -15.30
CA TYR A 33 -11.57 -4.72 -16.42
C TYR A 33 -11.08 -6.08 -15.89
N ALA A 34 -11.84 -7.15 -16.19
CA ALA A 34 -11.52 -8.49 -15.68
C ALA A 34 -10.21 -9.05 -16.27
N GLU A 35 -9.57 -9.91 -15.50
CA GLU A 35 -8.36 -10.64 -15.95
C GLU A 35 -8.63 -11.40 -17.26
N GLY A 36 -7.68 -11.37 -18.18
CA GLY A 36 -7.77 -12.01 -19.50
C GLY A 36 -8.63 -11.26 -20.51
N THR A 37 -9.36 -10.21 -20.12
CA THR A 37 -10.19 -9.44 -21.03
C THR A 37 -9.38 -8.38 -21.78
N ARG A 38 -9.91 -7.97 -22.92
CA ARG A 38 -9.33 -6.91 -23.74
C ARG A 38 -9.83 -5.55 -23.25
N LEU A 39 -8.93 -4.58 -23.14
CA LEU A 39 -9.32 -3.18 -22.95
C LEU A 39 -10.03 -2.63 -24.19
N PRO A 40 -10.87 -1.59 -24.01
CA PRO A 40 -11.44 -0.84 -25.15
C PRO A 40 -10.35 -0.39 -26.14
N GLY A 41 -10.73 -0.15 -27.39
CA GLY A 41 -9.79 0.26 -28.42
C GLY A 41 -9.20 1.66 -28.17
N ASP A 42 -8.03 1.94 -28.78
CA ASP A 42 -7.35 3.23 -28.58
C ASP A 42 -8.24 4.44 -28.80
N ALA A 43 -9.11 4.41 -29.83
CA ALA A 43 -10.01 5.53 -30.15
C ALA A 43 -11.03 5.77 -29.04
N GLU A 44 -11.56 4.70 -28.47
CA GLU A 44 -12.54 4.74 -27.37
C GLU A 44 -11.87 5.22 -26.08
N MET A 45 -10.69 4.69 -25.76
CA MET A 45 -9.92 5.12 -24.58
C MET A 45 -9.50 6.61 -24.69
N ILE A 46 -9.08 7.06 -25.88
CA ILE A 46 -8.77 8.49 -26.13
C ILE A 46 -9.99 9.36 -25.87
N ALA A 47 -11.18 8.95 -26.35
CA ALA A 47 -12.42 9.68 -26.13
C ALA A 47 -12.83 9.67 -24.64
N MET A 48 -12.72 8.53 -23.98
CA MET A 48 -13.06 8.35 -22.56
C MET A 48 -12.22 9.23 -21.63
N PHE A 49 -10.89 9.26 -21.84
CA PHE A 49 -9.96 10.02 -20.98
C PHE A 49 -9.69 11.45 -21.49
N GLY A 50 -10.17 11.83 -22.67
CA GLY A 50 -9.96 13.17 -23.25
C GLY A 50 -8.46 13.48 -23.49
N VAL A 51 -7.66 12.47 -23.84
CA VAL A 51 -6.19 12.59 -23.99
C VAL A 51 -5.74 12.34 -25.42
N SER A 52 -4.49 12.71 -25.73
CA SER A 52 -3.89 12.41 -27.02
C SER A 52 -3.41 10.95 -27.11
N ARG A 53 -3.28 10.43 -28.35
CA ARG A 53 -2.75 9.09 -28.59
C ARG A 53 -1.36 8.82 -27.99
N PRO A 54 -0.39 9.76 -28.03
CA PRO A 54 0.88 9.59 -27.32
C PRO A 54 0.74 9.41 -25.82
N VAL A 55 -0.15 10.19 -25.17
CA VAL A 55 -0.43 10.08 -23.73
C VAL A 55 -0.98 8.70 -23.41
N LEU A 56 -1.98 8.21 -24.13
CA LEU A 56 -2.53 6.87 -23.94
C LEU A 56 -1.46 5.78 -24.10
N ARG A 57 -0.61 5.88 -25.14
CA ARG A 57 0.48 4.90 -25.35
C ARG A 57 1.46 4.86 -24.19
N GLU A 58 1.86 6.00 -23.63
CA GLU A 58 2.77 6.03 -22.47
C GLU A 58 2.07 5.47 -21.22
N SER A 59 0.77 5.74 -21.01
CA SER A 59 -0.01 5.13 -19.92
C SER A 59 -0.06 3.60 -20.05
N VAL A 60 -0.33 3.09 -21.24
CA VAL A 60 -0.33 1.63 -21.51
C VAL A 60 1.05 1.03 -21.28
N LYS A 61 2.14 1.68 -21.73
CA LYS A 61 3.52 1.21 -21.45
C LYS A 61 3.81 1.12 -19.95
N THR A 62 3.38 2.12 -19.18
CA THR A 62 3.51 2.11 -17.71
C THR A 62 2.80 0.90 -17.12
N LEU A 63 1.57 0.62 -17.50
CA LEU A 63 0.80 -0.51 -17.01
C LEU A 63 1.38 -1.87 -17.46
N VAL A 64 1.96 -1.93 -18.66
CA VAL A 64 2.70 -3.12 -19.13
C VAL A 64 3.97 -3.34 -18.30
N ALA A 65 4.75 -2.29 -18.02
CA ALA A 65 5.94 -2.37 -17.17
C ALA A 65 5.62 -2.82 -15.74
N LYS A 66 4.46 -2.41 -15.20
CA LYS A 66 3.95 -2.82 -13.88
C LYS A 66 3.29 -4.21 -13.88
N GLY A 67 3.20 -4.87 -15.02
CA GLY A 67 2.67 -6.24 -15.14
C GLY A 67 1.14 -6.34 -15.24
N LEU A 68 0.38 -5.23 -15.21
CA LEU A 68 -1.08 -5.28 -15.28
C LEU A 68 -1.60 -5.58 -16.68
N LEU A 69 -0.88 -5.16 -17.70
CA LEU A 69 -1.29 -5.30 -19.10
C LEU A 69 -0.26 -6.07 -19.94
N THR A 70 -0.71 -6.62 -21.03
CA THR A 70 0.12 -7.10 -22.13
C THR A 70 -0.45 -6.65 -23.46
N THR A 71 0.41 -6.33 -24.43
CA THR A 71 0.00 -5.99 -25.78
C THR A 71 0.26 -7.16 -26.72
N LYS A 72 -0.76 -7.64 -27.43
CA LYS A 72 -0.66 -8.75 -28.38
C LYS A 72 -1.02 -8.27 -29.79
N ALA A 73 -0.17 -8.58 -30.77
CA ALA A 73 -0.43 -8.23 -32.17
C ALA A 73 -1.80 -8.79 -32.60
N ARG A 74 -2.58 -7.98 -33.32
CA ARG A 74 -3.93 -8.30 -33.84
C ARG A 74 -5.00 -8.56 -32.75
N VAL A 75 -4.64 -8.71 -31.49
CA VAL A 75 -5.57 -8.88 -30.36
C VAL A 75 -5.84 -7.55 -29.66
N GLY A 76 -4.80 -6.75 -29.45
CA GLY A 76 -4.86 -5.49 -28.70
C GLY A 76 -4.24 -5.59 -27.31
N THR A 77 -4.66 -4.71 -26.43
CA THR A 77 -4.19 -4.64 -25.05
C THR A 77 -5.11 -5.50 -24.16
N VAL A 78 -4.50 -6.42 -23.39
CA VAL A 78 -5.20 -7.43 -22.57
C VAL A 78 -4.75 -7.30 -21.12
N VAL A 79 -5.69 -7.38 -20.18
CA VAL A 79 -5.45 -7.43 -18.75
C VAL A 79 -4.79 -8.76 -18.39
N ARG A 80 -3.70 -8.72 -17.63
CA ARG A 80 -3.01 -9.94 -17.19
C ARG A 80 -3.65 -10.47 -15.91
N GLU A 81 -3.41 -11.73 -15.62
CA GLU A 81 -3.76 -12.37 -14.35
C GLU A 81 -3.04 -11.68 -13.17
N ARG A 82 -3.67 -11.63 -12.00
CA ARG A 82 -3.18 -10.95 -10.79
C ARG A 82 -1.79 -11.44 -10.36
N GLY A 83 -1.49 -12.71 -10.56
CA GLY A 83 -0.17 -13.29 -10.25
C GLY A 83 0.99 -12.72 -11.08
N ALA A 84 0.69 -12.01 -12.18
CA ALA A 84 1.68 -11.34 -13.02
C ALA A 84 1.92 -9.86 -12.64
N TRP A 85 1.11 -9.29 -11.76
CA TRP A 85 1.22 -7.90 -11.34
C TRP A 85 2.43 -7.71 -10.43
N ASN A 86 3.15 -6.60 -10.59
CA ASN A 86 4.29 -6.30 -9.73
C ASN A 86 3.81 -5.73 -8.38
N MET A 87 3.55 -6.60 -7.42
CA MET A 87 3.10 -6.21 -6.08
C MET A 87 4.19 -5.50 -5.24
N PHE A 88 5.42 -5.42 -5.74
CA PHE A 88 6.49 -4.60 -5.16
C PHE A 88 6.70 -3.27 -5.90
N ASP A 89 5.72 -2.83 -6.68
CA ASP A 89 5.71 -1.50 -7.27
C ASP A 89 4.83 -0.56 -6.42
N ALA A 90 5.39 0.57 -6.01
CA ALA A 90 4.72 1.52 -5.11
C ALA A 90 3.40 2.08 -5.67
N ASP A 91 3.34 2.30 -7.00
CA ASP A 91 2.10 2.77 -7.62
C ASP A 91 1.03 1.66 -7.62
N VAL A 92 1.41 0.40 -7.92
CA VAL A 92 0.48 -0.74 -7.88
C VAL A 92 -0.10 -0.92 -6.49
N LEU A 93 0.73 -0.81 -5.45
CA LEU A 93 0.26 -0.85 -4.06
C LEU A 93 -0.67 0.33 -3.74
N ALA A 94 -0.31 1.55 -4.13
CA ALA A 94 -1.18 2.71 -3.95
C ALA A 94 -2.53 2.54 -4.67
N TRP A 95 -2.54 1.96 -5.88
CA TRP A 95 -3.77 1.69 -6.62
C TRP A 95 -4.65 0.62 -5.97
N HIS A 96 -4.06 -0.34 -5.23
CA HIS A 96 -4.84 -1.26 -4.39
C HIS A 96 -5.55 -0.52 -3.24
N LEU A 97 -4.88 0.48 -2.62
CA LEU A 97 -5.51 1.32 -1.61
C LEU A 97 -6.69 2.12 -2.19
N ASP A 98 -6.50 2.69 -3.38
CA ASP A 98 -7.53 3.46 -4.07
C ASP A 98 -8.71 2.60 -4.54
N ALA A 99 -8.45 1.35 -4.91
CA ALA A 99 -9.48 0.39 -5.35
C ALA A 99 -10.26 -0.23 -4.19
N GLY A 100 -9.75 -0.09 -2.98
CA GLY A 100 -10.22 -0.79 -1.78
C GLY A 100 -9.41 -2.06 -1.48
N ILE A 101 -9.04 -2.21 -0.21
CA ILE A 101 -8.24 -3.36 0.25
C ILE A 101 -9.18 -4.51 0.61
N ASP A 102 -8.95 -5.69 0.04
CA ASP A 102 -9.66 -6.91 0.39
C ASP A 102 -8.92 -7.73 1.49
N LYS A 103 -9.64 -8.67 2.11
CA LYS A 103 -9.07 -9.55 3.15
C LYS A 103 -7.90 -10.39 2.63
N ARG A 104 -7.94 -10.79 1.36
CA ARG A 104 -6.87 -11.57 0.74
C ARG A 104 -5.58 -10.76 0.67
N PHE A 105 -5.67 -9.50 0.23
CA PHE A 105 -4.51 -8.61 0.20
C PHE A 105 -3.87 -8.44 1.58
N LEU A 106 -4.69 -8.25 2.63
CA LEU A 106 -4.20 -8.12 4.01
C LEU A 106 -3.53 -9.40 4.51
N ASN A 107 -4.09 -10.56 4.19
CA ASN A 107 -3.51 -11.86 4.55
C ASN A 107 -2.18 -12.10 3.82
N ASP A 108 -2.14 -11.89 2.50
CA ASP A 108 -0.91 -12.03 1.71
C ASP A 108 0.20 -11.07 2.23
N LEU A 109 -0.17 -9.83 2.59
CA LEU A 109 0.75 -8.88 3.20
C LEU A 109 1.25 -9.36 4.57
N ALA A 110 0.37 -9.90 5.41
CA ALA A 110 0.73 -10.39 6.74
C ALA A 110 1.69 -11.60 6.66
N GLU A 111 1.51 -12.50 5.68
CA GLU A 111 2.42 -13.62 5.44
C GLU A 111 3.83 -13.13 5.07
N ILE A 112 3.95 -12.10 4.23
CA ILE A 112 5.26 -11.47 3.92
C ILE A 112 5.85 -10.81 5.17
N ARG A 113 5.05 -10.13 5.99
CA ARG A 113 5.49 -9.56 7.26
C ARG A 113 6.05 -10.63 8.19
N LEU A 114 5.33 -11.75 8.38
CA LEU A 114 5.77 -12.88 9.20
C LEU A 114 7.07 -13.53 8.70
N ALA A 115 7.32 -13.51 7.40
CA ALA A 115 8.56 -14.04 6.83
C ALA A 115 9.76 -13.10 7.02
N VAL A 116 9.54 -11.78 7.09
CA VAL A 116 10.62 -10.77 7.04
C VAL A 116 10.84 -10.09 8.39
N GLU A 117 9.79 -9.58 9.03
CA GLU A 117 9.92 -8.70 10.20
C GLU A 117 10.47 -9.39 11.46
N PRO A 118 10.07 -10.65 11.81
CA PRO A 118 10.69 -11.36 12.94
C PRO A 118 12.20 -11.57 12.74
N ARG A 119 12.60 -11.90 11.48
CA ARG A 119 14.03 -12.02 11.17
C ARG A 119 14.76 -10.69 11.23
N ALA A 120 14.10 -9.59 10.82
CA ALA A 120 14.64 -8.25 10.96
C ALA A 120 14.85 -7.88 12.45
N ALA A 121 13.89 -8.21 13.31
CA ALA A 121 13.99 -7.99 14.76
C ALA A 121 15.15 -8.78 15.40
N MET A 122 15.34 -10.06 15.03
CA MET A 122 16.50 -10.85 15.45
C MET A 122 17.82 -10.21 15.05
N LEU A 123 17.92 -9.75 13.81
CA LEU A 123 19.13 -9.11 13.29
C LEU A 123 19.36 -7.75 13.96
N ALA A 124 18.31 -6.99 14.23
CA ALA A 124 18.36 -5.74 14.97
C ALA A 124 18.91 -5.97 16.38
N ALA A 125 18.44 -7.00 17.11
CA ALA A 125 18.96 -7.36 18.42
C ALA A 125 20.45 -7.68 18.40
N ALA A 126 20.96 -8.27 17.33
CA ALA A 126 22.38 -8.60 17.17
C ALA A 126 23.27 -7.43 16.69
N ARG A 127 22.70 -6.43 16.00
CA ARG A 127 23.48 -5.43 15.22
C ARG A 127 23.22 -3.98 15.61
N ARG A 128 22.13 -3.69 16.35
CA ARG A 128 21.71 -2.33 16.70
C ARG A 128 22.88 -1.47 17.21
N SER A 129 22.89 -0.23 16.77
CA SER A 129 23.71 0.84 17.32
C SER A 129 22.96 1.60 18.42
N GLU A 130 23.65 2.46 19.16
CA GLU A 130 23.02 3.39 20.11
C GLU A 130 22.03 4.35 19.42
N GLU A 131 22.33 4.73 18.17
CA GLU A 131 21.42 5.57 17.37
C GLU A 131 20.13 4.82 17.03
N ASP A 132 20.21 3.54 16.68
CA ASP A 132 19.05 2.70 16.43
C ASP A 132 18.20 2.53 17.68
N LEU A 133 18.80 2.31 18.85
CA LEU A 133 18.09 2.24 20.13
C LEU A 133 17.37 3.55 20.44
N ALA A 134 18.02 4.68 20.22
CA ALA A 134 17.40 5.99 20.41
C ALA A 134 16.20 6.20 19.47
N GLU A 135 16.27 5.75 18.21
CA GLU A 135 15.16 5.84 17.26
C GLU A 135 13.99 4.93 17.63
N LEU A 136 14.27 3.68 18.00
CA LEU A 136 13.25 2.75 18.50
C LEU A 136 12.53 3.31 19.72
N GLY A 137 13.26 3.90 20.67
CA GLY A 137 12.71 4.58 21.84
C GLY A 137 11.80 5.76 21.46
N ARG A 138 12.23 6.61 20.52
CA ARG A 138 11.40 7.73 20.02
C ARG A 138 10.12 7.25 19.34
N SER A 139 10.20 6.20 18.53
CA SER A 139 9.04 5.62 17.83
C SER A 139 8.05 5.05 18.84
N MET A 140 8.52 4.34 19.88
CA MET A 140 7.68 3.80 20.94
C MET A 140 7.01 4.91 21.77
N GLU A 141 7.74 5.97 22.10
CA GLU A 141 7.17 7.11 22.83
C GLU A 141 6.12 7.87 21.99
N ARG A 142 6.36 8.01 20.69
CA ARG A 142 5.36 8.54 19.76
C ARG A 142 4.11 7.66 19.74
N MET A 143 4.25 6.34 19.67
CA MET A 143 3.12 5.41 19.68
C MET A 143 2.27 5.54 20.94
N ARG A 144 2.87 5.70 22.13
CA ARG A 144 2.14 5.95 23.38
C ARG A 144 1.39 7.28 23.35
N ARG A 145 2.03 8.34 22.87
CA ARG A 145 1.43 9.67 22.81
C ARG A 145 0.26 9.72 21.84
N GLU A 146 0.35 9.06 20.70
CA GLU A 146 -0.66 9.01 19.66
C GLU A 146 -1.71 7.90 19.88
N ALA A 147 -1.67 7.18 20.99
CA ALA A 147 -2.46 5.97 21.24
C ALA A 147 -3.99 6.16 21.15
N SER A 148 -4.50 7.39 21.30
CA SER A 148 -5.93 7.72 21.15
C SER A 148 -6.33 8.22 19.76
N ASP A 149 -5.36 8.45 18.86
CA ASP A 149 -5.58 8.86 17.48
C ASP A 149 -5.18 7.72 16.54
N SER A 150 -6.15 7.10 15.87
CA SER A 150 -5.90 5.95 14.99
C SER A 150 -4.92 6.23 13.85
N VAL A 151 -4.93 7.44 13.30
CA VAL A 151 -4.02 7.83 12.21
C VAL A 151 -2.60 8.05 12.76
N GLY A 152 -2.47 8.82 13.83
CA GLY A 152 -1.19 9.06 14.49
C GLY A 152 -0.57 7.78 15.02
N PHE A 153 -1.40 6.89 15.60
CA PHE A 153 -0.98 5.57 16.07
C PHE A 153 -0.44 4.71 14.93
N ALA A 154 -1.16 4.59 13.80
CA ALA A 154 -0.73 3.82 12.64
C ALA A 154 0.59 4.36 12.05
N ASP A 155 0.76 5.68 12.01
CA ASP A 155 2.01 6.32 11.55
C ASP A 155 3.19 6.06 12.52
N ALA A 156 2.93 5.99 13.82
CA ALA A 156 3.94 5.67 14.83
C ALA A 156 4.32 4.18 14.82
N ASP A 157 3.33 3.31 14.62
CA ASP A 157 3.50 1.87 14.45
C ASP A 157 4.38 1.57 13.22
N LEU A 158 4.04 2.16 12.08
CA LEU A 158 4.85 2.06 10.87
C LEU A 158 6.29 2.55 11.11
N ALA A 159 6.48 3.68 11.79
CA ALA A 159 7.81 4.21 12.08
C ALA A 159 8.65 3.23 12.92
N LEU A 160 8.03 2.54 13.89
CA LEU A 160 8.72 1.52 14.70
C LEU A 160 9.15 0.32 13.83
N HIS A 161 8.27 -0.22 13.00
CA HIS A 161 8.59 -1.35 12.12
C HIS A 161 9.70 -0.99 11.11
N VAL A 162 9.68 0.22 10.55
CA VAL A 162 10.74 0.73 9.67
C VAL A 162 12.06 0.88 10.43
N ALA A 163 12.03 1.36 11.69
CA ALA A 163 13.22 1.47 12.52
C ALA A 163 13.83 0.09 12.83
N VAL A 164 13.02 -0.93 13.12
CA VAL A 164 13.49 -2.32 13.30
C VAL A 164 14.16 -2.84 12.01
N ALA A 165 13.52 -2.64 10.86
CA ALA A 165 14.09 -3.04 9.57
C ALA A 165 15.44 -2.35 9.29
N ARG A 166 15.58 -1.07 9.66
CA ARG A 166 16.83 -0.31 9.56
C ARG A 166 17.90 -0.88 10.50
N ALA A 167 17.56 -1.09 11.77
CA ALA A 167 18.48 -1.61 12.79
C ALA A 167 18.96 -3.04 12.47
N SER A 168 18.25 -3.80 11.65
CA SER A 168 18.68 -5.11 11.15
C SER A 168 19.97 -5.07 10.36
N GLY A 169 20.38 -3.89 9.83
CA GLY A 169 21.55 -3.71 8.97
C GLY A 169 21.44 -4.44 7.62
N ASN A 170 20.27 -4.96 7.26
CA ASN A 170 20.03 -5.65 6.00
C ASN A 170 19.36 -4.70 4.97
N LEU A 171 20.09 -4.37 3.90
CA LEU A 171 19.61 -3.43 2.87
C LEU A 171 18.33 -3.90 2.18
N PHE A 172 18.15 -5.21 1.97
CA PHE A 172 16.96 -5.74 1.33
C PHE A 172 15.73 -5.64 2.24
N MET A 173 15.86 -5.96 3.54
CA MET A 173 14.76 -5.81 4.50
C MET A 173 14.33 -4.34 4.62
N ARG A 174 15.29 -3.42 4.65
CA ARG A 174 15.03 -1.98 4.62
C ARG A 174 14.31 -1.56 3.34
N SER A 175 14.74 -2.05 2.18
CA SER A 175 14.15 -1.70 0.88
C SER A 175 12.73 -2.25 0.74
N ILE A 176 12.47 -3.49 1.19
CA ILE A 176 11.13 -4.07 1.20
C ILE A 176 10.20 -3.19 2.06
N GLY A 177 10.61 -2.81 3.27
CA GLY A 177 9.83 -1.93 4.15
C GLY A 177 9.41 -0.64 3.46
N HIS A 178 10.32 0.02 2.75
CA HIS A 178 9.99 1.24 2.00
C HIS A 178 9.01 1.01 0.83
N VAL A 179 9.16 -0.10 0.10
CA VAL A 179 8.27 -0.40 -1.03
C VAL A 179 6.84 -0.67 -0.56
N ILE A 180 6.67 -1.42 0.53
CA ILE A 180 5.35 -1.79 1.04
C ILE A 180 4.80 -0.79 2.09
N GLU A 181 5.49 0.32 2.33
CA GLU A 181 5.17 1.31 3.38
C GLU A 181 3.71 1.77 3.31
N ALA A 182 3.21 2.10 2.11
CA ALA A 182 1.83 2.52 1.93
C ALA A 182 0.83 1.41 2.31
N ALA A 183 1.13 0.16 1.94
CA ALA A 183 0.31 -1.00 2.28
C ALA A 183 0.36 -1.32 3.78
N LEU A 184 1.53 -1.21 4.41
CA LEU A 184 1.70 -1.36 5.86
C LEU A 184 0.90 -0.29 6.61
N ARG A 185 1.03 0.97 6.19
CA ARG A 185 0.29 2.08 6.79
C ARG A 185 -1.22 1.84 6.76
N ALA A 186 -1.75 1.40 5.63
CA ALA A 186 -3.17 1.08 5.51
C ALA A 186 -3.57 -0.12 6.37
N SER A 187 -2.75 -1.17 6.42
CA SER A 187 -2.95 -2.32 7.31
C SER A 187 -2.99 -1.88 8.78
N PHE A 188 -2.03 -1.05 9.22
CA PHE A 188 -1.98 -0.56 10.60
C PHE A 188 -3.16 0.33 10.94
N LEU A 189 -3.60 1.18 10.00
CA LEU A 189 -4.78 2.01 10.21
C LEU A 189 -6.06 1.15 10.39
N LEU A 190 -6.21 0.08 9.59
CA LEU A 190 -7.34 -0.84 9.71
C LEU A 190 -7.29 -1.70 10.97
N SER A 191 -6.10 -1.97 11.51
CA SER A 191 -5.89 -2.72 12.75
C SER A 191 -5.63 -1.85 13.98
N ALA A 192 -5.75 -0.52 13.86
CA ALA A 192 -5.56 0.37 15.00
C ALA A 192 -6.55 0.00 16.13
N PRO A 193 -6.06 -0.13 17.38
CA PRO A 193 -6.92 -0.55 18.48
C PRO A 193 -7.94 0.53 18.82
N SER A 194 -9.22 0.17 18.84
CA SER A 194 -10.32 1.06 19.24
C SER A 194 -10.55 1.07 20.75
N GLU A 195 -10.42 -0.10 21.39
CA GLU A 195 -10.67 -0.26 22.80
C GLU A 195 -9.41 -0.03 23.64
N PRO A 196 -9.53 0.51 24.88
CA PRO A 196 -8.38 0.77 25.74
C PRO A 196 -7.55 -0.49 26.06
N GLU A 197 -8.19 -1.62 26.31
CA GLU A 197 -7.54 -2.90 26.66
C GLU A 197 -6.71 -3.46 25.49
N ASP A 198 -7.23 -3.35 24.27
CA ASP A 198 -6.50 -3.71 23.06
C ASP A 198 -5.28 -2.81 22.86
N ARG A 199 -5.46 -1.52 23.16
CA ARG A 199 -4.41 -0.50 23.06
C ARG A 199 -3.25 -0.79 23.99
N ASP A 200 -3.56 -1.11 25.25
CA ASP A 200 -2.55 -1.47 26.24
C ASP A 200 -1.80 -2.74 25.85
N THR A 201 -2.50 -3.73 25.31
CA THR A 201 -1.91 -4.98 24.80
C THR A 201 -0.95 -4.69 23.65
N VAL A 202 -1.38 -3.86 22.69
CA VAL A 202 -0.54 -3.51 21.52
C VAL A 202 0.71 -2.76 21.96
N LEU A 203 0.57 -1.75 22.82
CA LEU A 203 1.70 -0.99 23.36
C LEU A 203 2.68 -1.87 24.12
N LEU A 204 2.18 -2.80 24.95
CA LEU A 204 2.98 -3.74 25.71
C LEU A 204 3.87 -4.61 24.80
N TRP A 205 3.29 -5.17 23.74
CA TRP A 205 4.03 -6.07 22.87
C TRP A 205 5.03 -5.35 21.97
N HIS A 206 4.71 -4.13 21.51
CA HIS A 206 5.69 -3.29 20.83
C HIS A 206 6.84 -2.88 21.75
N GLN A 207 6.55 -2.60 23.05
CA GLN A 207 7.62 -2.36 24.01
C GLN A 207 8.51 -3.58 24.21
N LYS A 208 7.94 -4.80 24.24
CA LYS A 208 8.73 -6.03 24.32
C LYS A 208 9.70 -6.20 23.14
N ILE A 209 9.28 -5.80 21.92
CA ILE A 209 10.19 -5.79 20.76
C ILE A 209 11.40 -4.88 21.05
N VAL A 210 11.14 -3.65 21.50
CA VAL A 210 12.19 -2.65 21.77
C VAL A 210 13.12 -3.13 22.89
N ASP A 211 12.55 -3.65 23.98
CA ASP A 211 13.31 -4.14 25.13
C ASP A 211 14.20 -5.35 24.77
N ALA A 212 13.67 -6.30 24.01
CA ALA A 212 14.41 -7.46 23.54
C ALA A 212 15.56 -7.06 22.60
N ILE A 213 15.31 -6.11 21.67
CA ILE A 213 16.36 -5.55 20.81
C ILE A 213 17.44 -4.86 21.66
N ALA A 214 17.05 -4.07 22.64
CA ALA A 214 18.00 -3.39 23.54
C ALA A 214 18.84 -4.38 24.34
N ALA A 215 18.24 -5.45 24.85
CA ALA A 215 18.92 -6.52 25.59
C ALA A 215 19.82 -7.39 24.69
N GLY A 216 19.63 -7.36 23.36
CA GLY A 216 20.33 -8.27 22.43
C GLY A 216 19.73 -9.67 22.38
N ASP A 217 18.49 -9.82 22.88
CA ASP A 217 17.76 -11.08 22.87
C ASP A 217 17.03 -11.26 21.53
N ALA A 218 17.66 -12.00 20.63
CA ALA A 218 17.17 -12.17 19.27
C ALA A 218 15.87 -13.00 19.22
N ASP A 219 15.75 -14.01 20.05
CA ASP A 219 14.58 -14.92 20.05
C ASP A 219 13.38 -14.20 20.64
N ALA A 220 13.52 -13.51 21.77
CA ALA A 220 12.45 -12.72 22.36
C ALA A 220 11.97 -11.58 21.41
N ALA A 221 12.90 -10.95 20.67
CA ALA A 221 12.55 -9.93 19.70
C ALA A 221 11.70 -10.50 18.54
N ALA A 222 12.04 -11.69 18.04
CA ALA A 222 11.28 -12.37 17.00
C ALA A 222 9.90 -12.81 17.50
N GLU A 223 9.80 -13.40 18.68
CA GLU A 223 8.53 -13.85 19.29
C GLU A 223 7.59 -12.68 19.50
N ALA A 224 8.09 -11.55 20.03
CA ALA A 224 7.28 -10.36 20.22
C ALA A 224 6.78 -9.79 18.89
N MET A 225 7.60 -9.78 17.83
CA MET A 225 7.21 -9.33 16.50
C MET A 225 6.13 -10.25 15.88
N VAL A 226 6.28 -11.57 15.98
CA VAL A 226 5.28 -12.54 15.53
C VAL A 226 3.94 -12.29 16.22
N PHE A 227 3.94 -12.06 17.53
CA PHE A 227 2.71 -11.78 18.27
C PHE A 227 2.03 -10.48 17.77
N VAL A 228 2.80 -9.42 17.58
CA VAL A 228 2.27 -8.14 17.09
C VAL A 228 1.58 -8.31 15.74
N ILE A 229 2.19 -9.05 14.81
CA ILE A 229 1.62 -9.29 13.48
C ILE A 229 0.33 -10.10 13.57
N HIS A 230 0.33 -11.22 14.32
CA HIS A 230 -0.88 -12.04 14.49
C HIS A 230 -2.01 -11.27 15.18
N ASN A 231 -1.69 -10.51 16.22
CA ASN A 231 -2.68 -9.69 16.91
C ASN A 231 -3.31 -8.62 15.98
N GLY A 232 -2.51 -8.03 15.07
CA GLY A 232 -3.00 -7.15 14.01
C GLY A 232 -3.94 -7.86 13.03
N MET A 233 -3.60 -9.09 12.61
CA MET A 233 -4.45 -9.90 11.71
C MET A 233 -5.82 -10.18 12.34
N HIS A 234 -5.89 -10.58 13.60
CA HIS A 234 -7.16 -10.83 14.29
C HIS A 234 -8.06 -9.59 14.34
N ARG A 235 -7.49 -8.40 14.51
CA ARG A 235 -8.26 -7.16 14.49
C ARG A 235 -8.81 -6.83 13.09
N HIS A 236 -8.09 -7.16 12.00
CA HIS A 236 -8.60 -7.04 10.63
C HIS A 236 -9.83 -7.93 10.39
N GLU A 237 -9.87 -9.13 10.98
CA GLU A 237 -11.01 -10.05 10.82
C GLU A 237 -12.30 -9.49 11.42
N GLY A 238 -12.20 -8.70 12.49
CA GLY A 238 -13.32 -8.02 13.16
C GLY A 238 -13.74 -6.70 12.50
N ALA A 239 -12.89 -6.09 11.67
CA ALA A 239 -13.22 -4.85 10.98
C ALA A 239 -14.12 -5.13 9.77
N ALA A 240 -15.27 -4.46 9.70
CA ALA A 240 -16.12 -4.47 8.50
C ALA A 240 -15.39 -3.71 7.38
N ILE A 241 -14.83 -4.43 6.42
CA ILE A 241 -14.27 -3.82 5.21
C ILE A 241 -15.46 -3.49 4.31
N GLU A 242 -15.95 -2.25 4.36
CA GLU A 242 -16.88 -1.73 3.37
C GLU A 242 -16.17 -1.66 2.02
N THR A 243 -16.42 -2.66 1.16
CA THR A 243 -16.10 -2.53 -0.26
C THR A 243 -17.07 -1.50 -0.84
N ALA A 244 -16.55 -0.37 -1.30
CA ALA A 244 -17.36 0.59 -2.03
C ALA A 244 -18.08 -0.14 -3.19
N PRO A 245 -19.41 0.03 -3.36
CA PRO A 245 -20.11 -0.61 -4.46
C PRO A 245 -19.53 -0.11 -5.77
N ALA A 246 -19.17 -1.04 -6.67
CA ALA A 246 -18.76 -0.72 -8.02
C ALA A 246 -19.93 0.01 -8.70
N GLU A 247 -19.83 1.32 -8.87
CA GLU A 247 -20.75 2.04 -9.75
C GLU A 247 -20.62 1.46 -11.16
N ALA A 248 -21.69 0.82 -11.63
CA ALA A 248 -21.74 0.25 -12.95
C ALA A 248 -21.58 1.38 -13.98
N LEU A 249 -20.55 1.27 -14.81
CA LEU A 249 -20.43 2.12 -16.00
C LEU A 249 -21.69 1.96 -16.84
N PRO A 250 -22.25 3.04 -17.42
CA PRO A 250 -23.41 2.95 -18.30
C PRO A 250 -23.08 1.99 -19.45
N SER A 251 -23.91 0.96 -19.61
CA SER A 251 -23.83 0.01 -20.72
C SER A 251 -23.86 0.78 -22.04
N ALA A 252 -22.84 0.56 -22.88
CA ALA A 252 -22.88 1.06 -24.25
C ALA A 252 -24.12 0.48 -24.93
N ASP A 253 -25.03 1.36 -25.28
CA ASP A 253 -26.27 1.05 -26.05
C ASP A 253 -25.82 0.47 -27.40
N THR A 254 -25.93 -0.83 -27.55
CA THR A 254 -25.82 -1.51 -28.85
C THR A 254 -27.05 -1.21 -29.66
N GLY A 255 -27.06 -0.03 -30.26
CA GLY A 255 -28.07 0.31 -31.26
C GLY A 255 -28.01 -0.66 -32.43
N GLU A 256 -28.81 -1.72 -32.39
CA GLU A 256 -29.25 -2.45 -33.57
C GLU A 256 -29.99 -1.48 -34.46
N ARG A 257 -29.42 -1.11 -35.59
CA ARG A 257 -30.16 -0.54 -36.71
C ARG A 257 -30.43 -1.65 -37.70
N ALA A 258 -31.73 -1.89 -37.85
CA ALA A 258 -32.31 -2.68 -38.92
C ALA A 258 -32.01 -2.08 -40.31
#